data_eefdfca0566fe12b52e69501be6f508d
#
_entry.id   eefdfca0566fe12b52e69501be6f508d
#
_cell.length_a   1.000
_cell.length_b   1.000
_cell.length_c   1.000
_cell.angle_alpha   90.00
_cell.angle_beta   90.00
_cell.angle_gamma   90.00
#
_symmetry.space_group_name_H-M   'P 1'
#
loop_
_entity.id
_entity.type
_entity.pdbx_description
1 polymer ?
#
loop_
_entity_poly.entity_id
_entity_poly.type
_entity_poly.pdbx_seq_one_letter_code
_entity_poly.pdbx_strand_id
1 'polypeptide(L)'
;MQSKHSKTLAMLLASGLFSICAWAAQPVNVNTATAEEIAESLKGVGLSKAEAIVSYRSEHGEFKHADELVNVKGIGIRTIDINREYIQLTDSKNAAGK
;
A
#
# COMPACT_ATOMS: atom_id res chain seq x y z
N MET A 1 -41.21 -23.04 -25.24
CA MET A 1 -40.82 -22.78 -25.16
C MET A 1 -40.11 -22.43 -24.58
N GLN A 2 -39.87 -22.24 -24.48
CA GLN A 2 -39.23 -21.86 -24.15
C GLN A 2 -38.35 -21.59 -23.61
N SER A 3 -38.15 -21.48 -23.54
CA SER A 3 -37.41 -21.17 -23.18
C SER A 3 -36.71 -20.81 -22.74
N LYS A 4 -36.68 -20.75 -22.67
CA LYS A 4 -36.07 -20.34 -22.41
C LYS A 4 -35.29 -20.11 -21.80
N HIS A 5 -35.08 -20.06 -21.67
CA HIS A 5 -34.36 -19.76 -21.18
C HIS A 5 -33.46 -19.64 -20.72
N SER A 6 -33.23 -19.64 -20.74
CA SER A 6 -32.40 -19.50 -20.46
C SER A 6 -31.65 -18.99 -20.16
N LYS A 7 -31.48 -18.75 -20.19
CA LYS A 7 -30.74 -18.13 -20.08
C LYS A 7 -30.12 -17.77 -19.26
N THR A 8 -29.88 -17.63 -18.85
CA THR A 8 -29.34 -17.25 -18.19
C THR A 8 -28.34 -17.22 -17.70
N LEU A 9 -27.98 -17.27 -17.70
CA LEU A 9 -27.11 -17.21 -17.34
C LEU A 9 -26.16 -16.85 -17.05
N ALA A 10 -25.89 -16.70 -17.24
CA ALA A 10 -24.96 -16.43 -17.15
C ALA A 10 -24.39 -15.77 -16.60
N MET A 11 -24.24 -15.43 -16.23
CA MET A 11 -23.65 -14.76 -15.86
C MET A 11 -22.92 -14.70 -15.06
N LEU A 12 -22.72 -14.84 -14.69
CA LEU A 12 -22.09 -14.77 -14.01
C LEU A 12 -21.07 -14.70 -13.77
N LEU A 13 -20.73 -14.80 -13.93
CA LEU A 13 -19.81 -14.77 -13.84
C LEU A 13 -18.99 -14.13 -13.59
N ALA A 14 -18.74 -13.91 -13.84
CA ALA A 14 -18.08 -13.16 -13.85
C ALA A 14 -17.54 -12.76 -12.90
N SER A 15 -17.51 -12.63 -12.50
CA SER A 15 -17.25 -12.17 -11.61
C SER A 15 -16.16 -12.44 -11.13
N GLY A 16 -15.84 -12.72 -10.82
CA GLY A 16 -14.95 -12.92 -10.17
C GLY A 16 -13.76 -12.67 -10.42
N LEU A 17 -13.49 -12.52 -10.69
CA LEU A 17 -12.56 -12.34 -11.00
C LEU A 17 -11.75 -11.55 -10.49
N PHE A 18 -11.47 -11.06 -10.28
CA PHE A 18 -10.77 -10.21 -9.96
C PHE A 18 -10.15 -10.22 -8.88
N SER A 19 -10.17 -10.31 -8.42
CA SER A 19 -9.79 -10.30 -7.31
C SER A 19 -8.45 -10.49 -7.10
N ILE A 20 -7.81 -10.49 -7.53
CA ILE A 20 -6.72 -10.79 -7.40
C ILE A 20 -5.81 -10.00 -7.16
N CYS A 21 -5.21 -9.75 -6.99
CA CYS A 21 -4.40 -9.08 -6.86
C CYS A 21 -3.87 -8.57 -5.99
N ALA A 22 -3.70 -8.31 -5.72
CA ALA A 22 -3.51 -7.74 -4.79
C ALA A 22 -2.29 -7.48 -4.15
N TRP A 23 -1.33 -7.87 -4.25
CA TRP A 23 -0.12 -7.65 -3.60
C TRP A 23 0.86 -6.81 -4.30
N ALA A 24 0.49 -6.06 -5.29
CA ALA A 24 1.41 -5.18 -5.96
C ALA A 24 1.73 -4.01 -5.04
N ALA A 25 2.97 -3.59 -5.00
CA ALA A 25 3.33 -2.42 -4.24
C ALA A 25 2.65 -1.20 -4.83
N GLN A 26 2.28 -0.27 -4.00
CA GLN A 26 1.59 0.93 -4.42
C GLN A 26 2.15 2.12 -3.71
N PRO A 27 2.07 3.30 -4.32
CA PRO A 27 2.52 4.52 -3.64
C PRO A 27 1.75 4.74 -2.36
N VAL A 28 2.46 5.12 -1.32
CA VAL A 28 1.82 5.38 -0.05
C VAL A 28 2.61 6.47 0.66
N ASN A 29 1.88 7.41 1.26
CA ASN A 29 2.52 8.49 2.00
C ASN A 29 2.74 8.02 3.42
N VAL A 30 3.98 7.71 3.76
CA VAL A 30 4.28 7.15 5.07
C VAL A 30 4.10 8.15 6.19
N ASN A 31 3.96 9.43 5.86
CA ASN A 31 3.73 10.44 6.87
C ASN A 31 2.27 10.59 7.27
N THR A 32 1.35 10.13 6.42
CA THR A 32 -0.07 10.31 6.71
C THR A 32 -0.89 9.04 6.65
N ALA A 33 -0.38 8.00 6.04
CA ALA A 33 -1.15 6.77 5.86
C ALA A 33 -1.35 6.05 7.19
N THR A 34 -2.39 5.23 7.23
CA THR A 34 -2.58 4.36 8.39
C THR A 34 -1.62 3.19 8.30
N ALA A 35 -1.46 2.49 9.41
CA ALA A 35 -0.60 1.32 9.42
C ALA A 35 -1.09 0.28 8.42
N GLU A 36 -2.41 0.11 8.34
CA GLU A 36 -2.97 -0.84 7.39
C GLU A 36 -2.63 -0.47 5.95
N GLU A 37 -2.73 0.81 5.63
CA GLU A 37 -2.42 1.24 4.28
C GLU A 37 -0.97 1.01 3.95
N ILE A 38 -0.09 1.29 4.90
CA ILE A 38 1.33 1.08 4.67
C ILE A 38 1.61 -0.41 4.48
N ALA A 39 1.02 -1.24 5.32
CA ALA A 39 1.25 -2.67 5.23
C ALA A 39 0.79 -3.23 3.90
N GLU A 40 -0.30 -2.70 3.37
CA GLU A 40 -0.82 -3.18 2.10
C GLU A 40 -0.03 -2.67 0.91
N SER A 41 0.62 -1.54 1.08
CA SER A 41 1.27 -0.89 -0.05
C SER A 41 2.73 -1.26 -0.23
N LEU A 42 3.44 -1.49 0.86
CA LEU A 42 4.87 -1.71 0.77
C LEU A 42 5.22 -3.18 0.94
N LYS A 43 6.11 -3.66 0.10
CA LYS A 43 6.55 -5.03 0.17
C LYS A 43 7.41 -5.27 1.39
N GLY A 44 7.17 -6.38 2.07
CA GLY A 44 7.98 -6.73 3.21
C GLY A 44 7.70 -5.94 4.45
N VAL A 45 6.68 -5.10 4.41
CA VAL A 45 6.31 -4.30 5.57
C VAL A 45 4.96 -4.81 6.04
N GLY A 46 4.96 -5.71 6.99
CA GLY A 46 3.71 -6.19 7.54
C GLY A 46 3.14 -5.20 8.51
N LEU A 47 2.01 -5.55 9.09
CA LEU A 47 1.31 -4.63 9.96
C LEU A 47 2.15 -4.21 11.14
N SER A 48 2.91 -5.13 11.71
CA SER A 48 3.73 -4.82 12.86
C SER A 48 4.76 -3.73 12.55
N LYS A 49 5.42 -3.86 11.41
CA LYS A 49 6.40 -2.85 11.00
C LYS A 49 5.71 -1.56 10.61
N ALA A 50 4.53 -1.66 10.00
CA ALA A 50 3.78 -0.47 9.65
C ALA A 50 3.37 0.30 10.90
N GLU A 51 3.00 -0.42 11.95
CA GLU A 51 2.66 0.24 13.20
C GLU A 51 3.87 0.93 13.80
N ALA A 52 5.04 0.32 13.63
CA ALA A 52 6.26 0.93 14.12
C ALA A 52 6.54 2.23 13.35
N ILE A 53 6.25 2.26 12.06
CA ILE A 53 6.41 3.47 11.28
C ILE A 53 5.50 4.57 11.82
N VAL A 54 4.25 4.22 12.08
CA VAL A 54 3.29 5.21 12.58
C VAL A 54 3.73 5.72 13.95
N SER A 55 4.19 4.83 14.82
CA SER A 55 4.68 5.25 16.12
C SER A 55 5.87 6.17 16.00
N TYR A 56 6.80 5.82 15.12
CA TYR A 56 8.00 6.61 14.97
C TYR A 56 7.67 8.03 14.53
N ARG A 57 6.78 8.16 13.54
CA ARG A 57 6.48 9.51 13.07
C ARG A 57 5.73 10.31 14.11
N SER A 58 4.96 9.64 14.96
CA SER A 58 4.27 10.33 16.04
C SER A 58 5.24 10.90 17.05
N GLU A 59 6.33 10.19 17.27
CA GLU A 59 7.29 10.59 18.28
C GLU A 59 8.36 11.52 17.75
N HIS A 60 8.74 11.37 16.50
CA HIS A 60 9.88 12.10 15.96
C HIS A 60 9.53 13.08 14.85
N GLY A 61 8.27 13.11 14.46
CA GLY A 61 7.86 13.99 13.38
C GLY A 61 7.93 13.31 12.05
N GLU A 62 7.60 14.06 11.03
CA GLU A 62 7.52 13.49 9.69
C GLU A 62 8.86 13.05 9.16
N PHE A 63 8.82 12.02 8.34
CA PHE A 63 10.01 11.61 7.62
C PHE A 63 10.28 12.63 6.52
N LYS A 64 11.54 13.02 6.40
CA LYS A 64 11.93 13.98 5.38
C LYS A 64 12.58 13.29 4.19
N HIS A 65 13.00 12.07 4.37
CA HIS A 65 13.61 11.26 3.31
C HIS A 65 13.21 9.83 3.51
N ALA A 66 13.10 9.08 2.42
CA ALA A 66 12.74 7.67 2.51
C ALA A 66 13.76 6.92 3.35
N ASP A 67 15.03 7.30 3.28
CA ASP A 67 16.05 6.59 4.01
C ASP A 67 15.89 6.68 5.51
N GLU A 68 15.16 7.67 5.99
CA GLU A 68 14.93 7.79 7.43
C GLU A 68 14.12 6.62 7.98
N LEU A 69 13.43 5.91 7.12
CA LEU A 69 12.69 4.75 7.59
C LEU A 69 13.59 3.69 8.21
N VAL A 70 14.88 3.74 7.92
CA VAL A 70 15.81 2.78 8.52
C VAL A 70 15.86 2.96 10.04
N ASN A 71 15.46 4.11 10.54
CA ASN A 71 15.44 4.36 11.98
C ASN A 71 14.28 3.66 12.66
N VAL A 72 13.33 3.17 11.89
CA VAL A 72 12.18 2.48 12.44
C VAL A 72 12.57 1.04 12.72
N LYS A 73 12.26 0.57 13.92
CA LYS A 73 12.61 -0.77 14.28
C LYS A 73 12.00 -1.79 13.31
N GLY A 74 12.83 -2.67 12.79
CA GLY A 74 12.36 -3.68 11.88
C GLY A 74 12.46 -3.31 10.41
N ILE A 75 12.80 -2.07 10.11
CA ILE A 75 12.93 -1.62 8.72
C ILE A 75 14.41 -1.51 8.38
N GLY A 76 14.86 -2.32 7.44
CA GLY A 76 16.24 -2.27 7.00
C GLY A 76 16.35 -1.54 5.68
N ILE A 77 17.59 -1.27 5.29
CA ILE A 77 17.81 -0.54 4.06
C ILE A 77 17.33 -1.31 2.84
N ARG A 78 17.39 -2.63 2.90
CA ARG A 78 16.93 -3.41 1.78
C ARG A 78 15.41 -3.24 1.58
N THR A 79 14.68 -3.21 2.67
CA THR A 79 13.24 -2.99 2.58
C THR A 79 12.95 -1.62 1.97
N ILE A 80 13.75 -0.64 2.35
CA ILE A 80 13.57 0.70 1.78
C ILE A 80 13.87 0.67 0.29
N ASP A 81 14.96 0.02 -0.09
CA ASP A 81 15.36 0.02 -1.48
C ASP A 81 14.34 -0.62 -2.40
N ILE A 82 13.74 -1.73 -1.98
CA ILE A 82 12.78 -2.39 -2.85
C ILE A 82 11.46 -1.65 -2.93
N ASN A 83 11.26 -0.70 -2.03
CA ASN A 83 10.02 0.08 -2.02
C ASN A 83 10.23 1.54 -2.34
N ARG A 84 11.42 1.93 -2.69
CA ARG A 84 11.76 3.35 -2.81
C ARG A 84 10.83 4.12 -3.72
N GLU A 85 10.44 3.50 -4.83
CA GLU A 85 9.55 4.18 -5.76
C GLU A 85 8.15 4.39 -5.21
N TYR A 86 7.80 3.65 -4.18
CA TYR A 86 6.44 3.69 -3.66
C TYR A 86 6.33 4.49 -2.38
N ILE A 87 7.46 4.88 -1.81
CA ILE A 87 7.46 5.65 -0.58
C ILE A 87 7.31 7.11 -0.90
N GLN A 88 6.22 7.70 -0.47
CA GLN A 88 5.98 9.11 -0.67
C GLN A 88 5.99 9.81 0.67
N LEU A 89 6.43 11.06 0.65
CA LEU A 89 6.56 11.83 1.87
C LEU A 89 5.61 13.02 1.89
N THR A 90 4.96 13.28 0.76
CA THR A 90 3.98 14.34 0.68
C THR A 90 2.80 13.81 -0.11
N ASP A 91 1.70 14.53 -0.10
CA ASP A 91 0.57 14.15 -0.91
C ASP A 91 0.98 14.14 -2.35
N SER A 92 0.42 13.21 -3.09
CA SER A 92 0.82 13.07 -4.48
C SER A 92 0.61 14.34 -5.27
N LYS A 93 -0.42 15.10 -4.96
CA LYS A 93 -0.63 16.30 -5.72
C LYS A 93 0.46 17.33 -5.43
N ASN A 94 0.98 17.37 -4.22
CA ASN A 94 2.07 18.25 -3.92
C ASN A 94 3.34 17.78 -4.60
N ALA A 95 3.56 16.50 -4.62
CA ALA A 95 4.74 15.96 -5.27
C ALA A 95 4.71 16.29 -6.74
N ALA A 96 3.56 16.19 -7.35
CA ALA A 96 3.45 16.48 -8.76
C ALA A 96 3.67 17.94 -9.05
N GLY A 97 3.35 18.75 -8.12
CA GLY A 97 3.47 20.16 -8.33
C GLY A 97 4.87 20.67 -8.25
N LYS A 98 5.80 19.93 -7.89
CA LYS A 98 7.05 20.38 -7.71
C LYS A 98 7.79 20.55 -8.65
#